data_7088b4e89d3ddb8d4e7137016b4431af
#
_entry.id   7088b4e89d3ddb8d4e7137016b4431af
#
_cell.length_a   1.000
_cell.length_b   1.000
_cell.length_c   1.000
_cell.angle_alpha   90.00
_cell.angle_beta   90.00
_cell.angle_gamma   90.00
#
_symmetry.space_group_name_H-M   'P 1'
#
loop_
_entity.id
_entity.type
_entity.pdbx_description
1 polymer ?
#
loop_
_entity_poly.entity_id
_entity_poly.type
_entity_poly.pdbx_seq_one_letter_code
_entity_poly.pdbx_strand_id
1 'polypeptide(L)'
;IRKDLKSQITFEFPEKHEYKPVLRDVLQDVPESIGVPYGENKRKLFELVPPGGYWRDIDPELAKAYMKSCWEMEGGRTGILRRMSLDEPSLTVLTSPSQKQTERCHPIEARPFNVRENARCQSFPDKWEFCGNVMSPYKQVGNAVPVNLAYEAARCIKNALDKEDK
;
A
#
# COMPACT_ATOMS: atom_id res chain seq x y z
N ILE A 1 -2.83 26.99 -4.93
CA ILE A 1 -2.61 28.14 -5.85
C ILE A 1 -2.32 29.36 -5.00
N ARG A 2 -1.32 30.16 -5.36
CA ARG A 2 -1.04 31.45 -4.72
C ARG A 2 -2.28 32.34 -4.82
N LYS A 3 -2.54 33.16 -3.80
CA LYS A 3 -3.76 33.99 -3.74
C LYS A 3 -3.87 35.00 -4.86
N ASP A 4 -2.74 35.55 -5.30
CA ASP A 4 -2.64 36.52 -6.41
C ASP A 4 -2.91 35.90 -7.80
N LEU A 5 -2.72 34.59 -7.93
CA LEU A 5 -2.98 33.83 -9.18
C LEU A 5 -4.34 33.15 -9.21
N LYS A 6 -5.10 33.18 -8.11
CA LYS A 6 -6.35 32.43 -7.97
C LYS A 6 -7.44 32.81 -8.99
N SER A 7 -7.45 34.06 -9.44
CA SER A 7 -8.39 34.56 -10.46
C SER A 7 -7.94 34.31 -11.89
N GLN A 8 -6.69 33.92 -12.09
CA GLN A 8 -6.05 33.77 -13.40
C GLN A 8 -5.88 32.29 -13.79
N ILE A 9 -5.75 31.39 -12.80
CA ILE A 9 -5.49 29.97 -13.02
C ILE A 9 -6.73 29.13 -12.75
N THR A 10 -7.19 28.38 -13.74
CA THR A 10 -8.17 27.33 -13.59
C THR A 10 -7.45 25.98 -13.48
N PHE A 11 -7.52 25.36 -12.30
CA PHE A 11 -6.96 24.04 -12.06
C PHE A 11 -8.05 22.99 -12.24
N GLU A 12 -7.82 22.06 -13.15
CA GLU A 12 -8.69 20.91 -13.41
C GLU A 12 -8.00 19.63 -12.93
N PHE A 13 -8.71 18.81 -12.16
CA PHE A 13 -8.22 17.49 -11.77
C PHE A 13 -8.21 16.54 -12.97
N PRO A 14 -7.33 15.52 -12.98
CA PRO A 14 -7.31 14.54 -14.06
C PRO A 14 -8.63 13.76 -14.09
N GLU A 15 -9.03 13.36 -15.28
CA GLU A 15 -10.18 12.48 -15.46
C GLU A 15 -9.92 11.13 -14.78
N LYS A 16 -10.99 10.55 -14.27
CA LYS A 16 -10.91 9.24 -13.63
C LYS A 16 -10.65 8.16 -14.67
N HIS A 17 -9.65 7.33 -14.43
CA HIS A 17 -9.42 6.15 -15.27
C HIS A 17 -10.62 5.17 -15.18
N GLU A 18 -11.00 4.58 -16.30
CA GLU A 18 -12.05 3.56 -16.35
C GLU A 18 -11.63 2.29 -15.62
N TYR A 19 -10.39 1.88 -15.80
CA TYR A 19 -9.81 0.71 -15.14
C TYR A 19 -9.22 1.04 -13.76
N LYS A 20 -9.59 0.26 -12.76
CA LYS A 20 -9.07 0.33 -11.40
C LYS A 20 -8.08 -0.80 -11.17
N PRO A 21 -6.76 -0.54 -11.12
CA PRO A 21 -5.76 -1.58 -10.93
C PRO A 21 -5.96 -2.37 -9.63
N VAL A 22 -5.75 -3.68 -9.70
CA VAL A 22 -5.80 -4.60 -8.56
C VAL A 22 -4.43 -5.20 -8.28
N LEU A 23 -4.25 -5.89 -7.15
CA LEU A 23 -2.96 -6.48 -6.79
C LEU A 23 -2.48 -7.52 -7.80
N ARG A 24 -3.37 -8.24 -8.44
CA ARG A 24 -3.02 -9.19 -9.52
C ARG A 24 -2.19 -8.55 -10.62
N ASP A 25 -2.48 -7.30 -10.98
CA ASP A 25 -1.78 -6.60 -12.08
C ASP A 25 -0.33 -6.26 -11.73
N VAL A 26 -0.03 -6.04 -10.45
CA VAL A 26 1.29 -5.57 -10.01
C VAL A 26 2.16 -6.67 -9.40
N LEU A 27 1.57 -7.83 -9.06
CA LEU A 27 2.29 -8.95 -8.43
C LEU A 27 2.72 -10.05 -9.40
N GLN A 28 2.54 -9.86 -10.72
CA GLN A 28 3.04 -10.78 -11.73
C GLN A 28 4.55 -10.56 -11.94
N ASP A 29 5.32 -11.65 -11.98
CA ASP A 29 6.75 -11.64 -12.34
C ASP A 29 7.56 -10.57 -11.57
N VAL A 30 7.29 -10.41 -10.27
CA VAL A 30 8.00 -9.46 -9.43
C VAL A 30 9.44 -9.93 -9.25
N PRO A 31 10.45 -9.09 -9.57
CA PRO A 31 11.85 -9.43 -9.33
C PRO A 31 12.10 -9.73 -7.85
N GLU A 32 13.03 -10.66 -7.59
CA GLU A 32 13.45 -11.00 -6.23
C GLU A 32 13.92 -9.73 -5.48
N SER A 33 13.51 -9.60 -4.23
CA SER A 33 13.76 -8.41 -3.44
C SER A 33 13.83 -8.71 -1.95
N ILE A 34 14.48 -7.81 -1.23
CA ILE A 34 14.57 -7.86 0.23
C ILE A 34 13.17 -7.84 0.84
N GLY A 35 12.91 -8.77 1.76
CA GLY A 35 11.68 -8.86 2.53
C GLY A 35 11.96 -9.21 3.99
N VAL A 36 11.00 -8.91 4.87
CA VAL A 36 11.04 -9.29 6.29
C VAL A 36 10.03 -10.41 6.51
N PRO A 37 10.42 -11.61 6.98
CA PRO A 37 9.49 -12.69 7.23
C PRO A 37 8.65 -12.43 8.49
N TYR A 38 7.49 -13.07 8.57
CA TYR A 38 6.80 -13.21 9.85
C TYR A 38 7.53 -14.24 10.74
N GLY A 39 7.45 -14.04 12.07
CA GLY A 39 7.77 -15.11 13.00
C GLY A 39 6.80 -16.29 12.84
N GLU A 40 7.25 -17.50 13.19
CA GLU A 40 6.53 -18.76 12.92
C GLU A 40 5.07 -18.76 13.40
N ASN A 41 4.81 -18.34 14.64
CA ASN A 41 3.46 -18.30 15.19
C ASN A 41 2.54 -17.35 14.41
N LYS A 42 3.06 -16.21 13.99
CA LYS A 42 2.31 -15.24 13.18
C LYS A 42 2.05 -15.76 11.77
N ARG A 43 3.02 -16.44 11.17
CA ARG A 43 2.89 -17.07 9.85
C ARG A 43 1.78 -18.11 9.86
N LYS A 44 1.80 -19.04 10.83
CA LYS A 44 0.76 -20.08 11.01
C LYS A 44 -0.63 -19.46 11.16
N LEU A 45 -0.74 -18.35 11.88
CA LEU A 45 -2.02 -17.67 12.05
C LEU A 45 -2.52 -17.04 10.73
N PHE A 46 -1.63 -16.43 9.95
CA PHE A 46 -1.99 -15.89 8.64
C PHE A 46 -2.35 -16.96 7.59
N GLU A 47 -1.86 -18.19 7.75
CA GLU A 47 -2.25 -19.32 6.91
C GLU A 47 -3.73 -19.68 7.06
N LEU A 48 -4.32 -19.39 8.23
CA LEU A 48 -5.75 -19.58 8.50
C LEU A 48 -6.63 -18.45 7.95
N VAL A 49 -6.05 -17.27 7.71
CA VAL A 49 -6.81 -16.12 7.18
C VAL A 49 -6.96 -16.28 5.67
N PRO A 50 -8.19 -16.29 5.13
CA PRO A 50 -8.39 -16.37 3.69
C PRO A 50 -7.89 -15.11 2.97
N PRO A 51 -7.55 -15.18 1.67
CA PRO A 51 -7.26 -13.99 0.86
C PRO A 51 -8.41 -12.98 0.93
N GLY A 52 -8.08 -11.70 1.15
CA GLY A 52 -9.06 -10.64 1.37
C GLY A 52 -9.63 -10.58 2.80
N GLY A 53 -9.35 -11.59 3.63
CA GLY A 53 -9.85 -11.70 4.99
C GLY A 53 -9.03 -10.93 6.04
N TYR A 54 -9.47 -11.07 7.28
CA TYR A 54 -8.85 -10.45 8.45
C TYR A 54 -9.24 -11.21 9.73
N TRP A 55 -8.99 -10.68 10.91
CA TRP A 55 -9.18 -11.37 12.19
C TRP A 55 -10.59 -11.96 12.43
N ARG A 56 -11.64 -11.44 11.77
CA ARG A 56 -13.02 -11.97 11.92
C ARG A 56 -13.27 -13.24 11.11
N ASP A 57 -12.37 -13.61 10.22
CA ASP A 57 -12.51 -14.75 9.31
C ASP A 57 -11.78 -16.00 9.84
N ILE A 58 -11.27 -15.95 11.08
CA ILE A 58 -10.66 -17.08 11.78
C ILE A 58 -11.37 -17.33 13.10
N ASP A 59 -11.01 -18.43 13.76
CA ASP A 59 -11.54 -18.77 15.08
C ASP A 59 -11.40 -17.60 16.07
N PRO A 60 -12.51 -17.19 16.75
CA PRO A 60 -12.52 -16.04 17.66
C PRO A 60 -11.53 -16.14 18.82
N GLU A 61 -11.29 -17.34 19.35
CA GLU A 61 -10.35 -17.53 20.46
C GLU A 61 -8.90 -17.33 19.99
N LEU A 62 -8.57 -17.79 18.78
CA LEU A 62 -7.27 -17.53 18.16
C LEU A 62 -7.08 -16.03 17.88
N ALA A 63 -8.10 -15.39 17.33
CA ALA A 63 -8.08 -13.95 17.06
C ALA A 63 -7.88 -13.16 18.36
N LYS A 64 -8.63 -13.47 19.41
CA LYS A 64 -8.55 -12.83 20.73
C LYS A 64 -7.17 -13.00 21.36
N ALA A 65 -6.64 -14.22 21.34
CA ALA A 65 -5.30 -14.53 21.85
C ALA A 65 -4.22 -13.71 21.13
N TYR A 66 -4.34 -13.53 19.82
CA TYR A 66 -3.43 -12.70 19.03
C TYR A 66 -3.60 -11.21 19.30
N MET A 67 -4.84 -10.74 19.34
CA MET A 67 -5.16 -9.31 19.48
C MET A 67 -4.83 -8.76 20.86
N LYS A 68 -4.97 -9.57 21.91
CA LYS A 68 -4.73 -9.17 23.32
C LYS A 68 -5.54 -7.88 23.65
N SER A 69 -4.88 -6.85 24.17
CA SER A 69 -5.51 -5.57 24.51
C SER A 69 -6.25 -4.90 23.33
N CYS A 70 -5.85 -5.18 22.08
CA CYS A 70 -6.56 -4.65 20.91
C CYS A 70 -7.96 -5.27 20.74
N TRP A 71 -8.28 -6.37 21.43
CA TRP A 71 -9.60 -7.01 21.38
C TRP A 71 -10.70 -6.10 21.95
N GLU A 72 -10.39 -5.41 23.04
CA GLU A 72 -11.33 -4.50 23.73
C GLU A 72 -11.38 -3.09 23.13
N MET A 73 -10.53 -2.78 22.14
CA MET A 73 -10.51 -1.45 21.53
C MET A 73 -11.74 -1.20 20.67
N GLU A 74 -12.25 0.01 20.70
CA GLU A 74 -13.31 0.46 19.80
C GLU A 74 -12.84 0.54 18.33
N GLY A 75 -13.79 0.53 17.40
CA GLY A 75 -13.55 0.61 15.96
C GLY A 75 -13.53 -0.73 15.26
N GLY A 76 -13.41 -0.71 13.94
CA GLY A 76 -13.48 -1.91 13.09
C GLY A 76 -12.26 -2.82 13.13
N ARG A 77 -11.08 -2.29 13.50
CA ARG A 77 -9.81 -3.03 13.61
C ARG A 77 -9.45 -3.87 12.37
N THR A 78 -9.95 -3.45 11.21
CA THR A 78 -9.85 -4.17 9.93
C THR A 78 -8.42 -4.35 9.41
N GLY A 79 -7.45 -3.65 10.01
CA GLY A 79 -6.03 -3.79 9.68
C GLY A 79 -5.29 -4.87 10.48
N ILE A 80 -5.94 -5.52 11.48
CA ILE A 80 -5.32 -6.59 12.26
C ILE A 80 -5.55 -7.91 11.53
N LEU A 81 -4.49 -8.72 11.38
CA LEU A 81 -4.50 -9.96 10.58
C LEU A 81 -5.07 -9.75 9.17
N ARG A 82 -4.84 -8.60 8.58
CA ARG A 82 -5.35 -8.32 7.23
C ARG A 82 -4.51 -9.05 6.19
N ARG A 83 -5.10 -10.01 5.48
CA ARG A 83 -4.55 -10.63 4.28
C ARG A 83 -5.14 -9.95 3.06
N MET A 84 -4.29 -9.57 2.11
CA MET A 84 -4.73 -8.87 0.90
C MET A 84 -5.42 -9.82 -0.07
N SER A 85 -6.19 -9.26 -1.01
CA SER A 85 -6.78 -10.01 -2.13
C SER A 85 -6.10 -9.65 -3.43
N LEU A 86 -5.93 -10.61 -4.33
CA LEU A 86 -5.43 -10.34 -5.68
C LEU A 86 -6.39 -9.49 -6.50
N ASP A 87 -7.68 -9.60 -6.22
CA ASP A 87 -8.75 -8.97 -7.01
C ASP A 87 -9.22 -7.62 -6.42
N GLU A 88 -8.47 -7.12 -5.44
CA GLU A 88 -8.69 -5.80 -4.84
C GLU A 88 -7.47 -4.89 -5.05
N PRO A 89 -7.67 -3.56 -5.10
CA PRO A 89 -6.57 -2.60 -5.08
C PRO A 89 -5.72 -2.75 -3.81
N SER A 90 -4.44 -2.42 -3.91
CA SER A 90 -3.59 -2.34 -2.73
C SER A 90 -4.15 -1.34 -1.73
N LEU A 91 -4.12 -1.69 -0.46
CA LEU A 91 -4.27 -0.72 0.61
C LEU A 91 -3.01 0.17 0.67
N THR A 92 -3.11 1.28 1.40
CA THR A 92 -1.98 2.20 1.61
C THR A 92 -0.70 1.46 1.97
N VAL A 93 0.35 1.69 1.21
CA VAL A 93 1.69 1.15 1.47
C VAL A 93 2.25 1.81 2.73
N LEU A 94 2.82 0.99 3.61
CA LEU A 94 3.31 1.43 4.92
C LEU A 94 4.83 1.56 4.92
N THR A 95 5.33 2.36 5.86
CA THR A 95 6.78 2.55 6.10
C THR A 95 7.44 1.40 6.85
N SER A 96 6.65 0.44 7.32
CA SER A 96 7.13 -0.75 8.05
C SER A 96 6.23 -1.96 7.77
N PRO A 97 6.80 -3.13 7.49
CA PRO A 97 6.04 -4.37 7.26
C PRO A 97 5.47 -5.00 8.54
N SER A 98 5.82 -4.48 9.72
CA SER A 98 5.60 -5.17 11.00
C SER A 98 4.59 -4.49 11.93
N GLN A 99 3.81 -3.50 11.46
CA GLN A 99 2.84 -2.79 12.29
C GLN A 99 1.59 -3.65 12.53
N LYS A 100 1.32 -4.02 13.80
CA LYS A 100 0.23 -4.92 14.17
C LYS A 100 -1.17 -4.42 13.81
N GLN A 101 -1.41 -3.12 13.94
CA GLN A 101 -2.74 -2.53 13.67
C GLN A 101 -3.03 -2.31 12.19
N THR A 102 -2.01 -2.40 11.34
CA THR A 102 -2.09 -2.12 9.90
C THR A 102 -1.34 -3.18 9.10
N GLU A 103 -1.56 -4.44 9.42
CA GLU A 103 -0.90 -5.56 8.73
C GLU A 103 -1.32 -5.65 7.26
N ARG A 104 -0.36 -6.03 6.43
CA ARG A 104 -0.53 -6.21 4.99
C ARG A 104 0.14 -7.54 4.61
N CYS A 105 -0.58 -8.65 4.83
CA CYS A 105 -0.10 -9.96 4.43
C CYS A 105 -0.28 -10.16 2.94
N HIS A 106 0.72 -10.75 2.29
CA HIS A 106 0.66 -11.10 0.88
C HIS A 106 -0.53 -12.03 0.59
N PRO A 107 -1.24 -11.86 -0.54
CA PRO A 107 -2.46 -12.61 -0.83
C PRO A 107 -2.26 -14.12 -0.97
N ILE A 108 -1.09 -14.55 -1.46
CA ILE A 108 -0.78 -15.98 -1.72
C ILE A 108 0.04 -16.57 -0.57
N GLU A 109 1.04 -15.86 -0.10
CA GLU A 109 1.99 -16.35 0.90
C GLU A 109 1.78 -15.68 2.26
N ALA A 110 1.93 -16.43 3.36
CA ALA A 110 1.80 -15.91 4.72
C ALA A 110 3.06 -15.13 5.14
N ARG A 111 3.31 -13.99 4.50
CA ARG A 111 4.41 -13.06 4.74
C ARG A 111 3.99 -11.61 4.46
N PRO A 112 4.73 -10.61 4.95
CA PRO A 112 4.56 -9.24 4.47
C PRO A 112 4.93 -9.12 2.99
N PHE A 113 4.49 -8.05 2.36
CA PHE A 113 5.02 -7.65 1.06
C PHE A 113 6.51 -7.36 1.17
N ASN A 114 7.30 -7.78 0.18
CA ASN A 114 8.69 -7.37 0.06
C ASN A 114 8.81 -5.93 -0.45
N VAL A 115 10.04 -5.40 -0.55
CA VAL A 115 10.27 -4.02 -0.97
C VAL A 115 9.81 -3.79 -2.41
N ARG A 116 10.08 -4.74 -3.33
CA ARG A 116 9.70 -4.58 -4.75
C ARG A 116 8.20 -4.63 -4.97
N GLU A 117 7.50 -5.52 -4.28
CA GLU A 117 6.04 -5.59 -4.30
C GLU A 117 5.40 -4.27 -3.83
N ASN A 118 5.88 -3.72 -2.71
CA ASN A 118 5.45 -2.42 -2.23
C ASN A 118 5.78 -1.29 -3.22
N ALA A 119 6.95 -1.32 -3.84
CA ALA A 119 7.38 -0.34 -4.82
C ALA A 119 6.49 -0.36 -6.08
N ARG A 120 6.12 -1.54 -6.57
CA ARG A 120 5.17 -1.68 -7.68
C ARG A 120 3.77 -1.17 -7.32
N CYS A 121 3.29 -1.39 -6.08
CA CYS A 121 2.04 -0.76 -5.59
C CYS A 121 2.10 0.77 -5.62
N GLN A 122 3.29 1.35 -5.43
CA GLN A 122 3.56 2.79 -5.55
C GLN A 122 3.98 3.20 -6.98
N SER A 123 3.81 2.30 -7.95
CA SER A 123 4.16 2.49 -9.37
C SER A 123 5.62 2.88 -9.64
N PHE A 124 6.55 2.48 -8.78
CA PHE A 124 7.99 2.58 -9.09
C PHE A 124 8.37 1.56 -10.16
N PRO A 125 9.22 1.94 -11.12
CA PRO A 125 9.77 0.99 -12.08
C PRO A 125 10.72 0.00 -11.40
N ASP A 126 10.79 -1.24 -11.89
CA ASP A 126 11.61 -2.30 -11.26
C ASP A 126 13.11 -1.99 -11.23
N LYS A 127 13.59 -1.18 -12.15
CA LYS A 127 14.98 -0.70 -12.18
C LYS A 127 15.33 0.32 -11.10
N TRP A 128 14.33 0.81 -10.36
CA TRP A 128 14.60 1.78 -9.29
C TRP A 128 15.26 1.08 -8.11
N GLU A 129 16.41 1.61 -7.68
CA GLU A 129 17.18 1.08 -6.58
C GLU A 129 16.88 1.82 -5.28
N PHE A 130 16.70 1.06 -4.21
CA PHE A 130 16.51 1.58 -2.86
C PHE A 130 17.76 1.26 -2.03
N CYS A 131 18.27 2.25 -1.30
CA CYS A 131 19.53 2.14 -0.56
C CYS A 131 19.31 2.09 0.96
N GLY A 132 20.30 1.58 1.66
CA GLY A 132 20.37 1.53 3.11
C GLY A 132 20.14 0.14 3.70
N ASN A 133 19.90 0.07 5.03
CA ASN A 133 19.60 -1.20 5.71
C ASN A 133 18.20 -1.72 5.33
N VAL A 134 17.89 -2.97 5.73
CA VAL A 134 16.63 -3.67 5.36
C VAL A 134 15.36 -2.83 5.57
N MET A 135 15.31 -1.97 6.59
CA MET A 135 14.14 -1.15 6.89
C MET A 135 14.10 0.18 6.11
N SER A 136 15.25 0.65 5.60
CA SER A 136 15.32 1.91 4.86
C SER A 136 14.51 1.91 3.56
N PRO A 137 14.58 0.88 2.71
CA PRO A 137 13.73 0.76 1.53
C PRO A 137 12.23 0.81 1.83
N TYR A 138 11.78 0.12 2.88
CA TYR A 138 10.38 0.19 3.30
C TYR A 138 9.93 1.62 3.64
N LYS A 139 10.78 2.37 4.36
CA LYS A 139 10.50 3.77 4.68
C LYS A 139 10.49 4.65 3.43
N GLN A 140 11.43 4.44 2.51
CA GLN A 140 11.49 5.20 1.26
C GLN A 140 10.22 4.99 0.43
N VAL A 141 9.82 3.75 0.24
CA VAL A 141 8.61 3.41 -0.52
C VAL A 141 7.34 3.92 0.17
N GLY A 142 7.21 3.68 1.48
CA GLY A 142 5.99 4.06 2.22
C GLY A 142 5.80 5.57 2.37
N ASN A 143 6.88 6.37 2.35
CA ASN A 143 6.83 7.83 2.38
C ASN A 143 6.66 8.46 0.99
N ALA A 144 6.80 7.68 -0.06
CA ALA A 144 6.70 8.20 -1.43
C ALA A 144 5.25 8.47 -1.82
N VAL A 145 5.05 9.44 -2.69
CA VAL A 145 3.82 9.57 -3.48
C VAL A 145 3.92 8.59 -4.65
N PRO A 146 2.85 7.85 -4.99
CA PRO A 146 2.88 6.97 -6.16
C PRO A 146 3.32 7.71 -7.42
N VAL A 147 4.26 7.15 -8.17
CA VAL A 147 4.91 7.83 -9.30
C VAL A 147 3.87 8.28 -10.35
N ASN A 148 2.93 7.41 -10.70
CA ASN A 148 1.88 7.74 -11.67
C ASN A 148 0.94 8.85 -11.15
N LEU A 149 0.61 8.84 -9.86
CA LEU A 149 -0.21 9.90 -9.26
C LEU A 149 0.52 11.24 -9.28
N ALA A 150 1.81 11.26 -8.95
CA ALA A 150 2.64 12.47 -9.00
C ALA A 150 2.74 13.01 -10.43
N TYR A 151 2.89 12.12 -11.42
CA TYR A 151 2.93 12.49 -12.83
C TYR A 151 1.63 13.17 -13.29
N GLU A 152 0.47 12.57 -12.99
CA GLU A 152 -0.83 13.15 -13.35
C GLU A 152 -1.08 14.50 -12.65
N ALA A 153 -0.73 14.61 -11.37
CA ALA A 153 -0.83 15.87 -10.64
C ALA A 153 0.07 16.96 -11.25
N ALA A 154 1.31 16.60 -11.59
CA ALA A 154 2.25 17.53 -12.23
C ALA A 154 1.76 17.97 -13.62
N ARG A 155 1.19 17.05 -14.41
CA ARG A 155 0.60 17.34 -15.71
C ARG A 155 -0.55 18.35 -15.61
N CYS A 156 -1.44 18.18 -14.62
CA CYS A 156 -2.53 19.12 -14.38
C CYS A 156 -2.03 20.51 -13.98
N ILE A 157 -0.99 20.57 -13.12
CA ILE A 157 -0.35 21.83 -12.75
C ILE A 157 0.27 22.51 -13.99
N LYS A 158 1.03 21.75 -14.78
CA LYS A 158 1.63 22.28 -16.03
C LYS A 158 0.56 22.83 -16.96
N ASN A 159 -0.51 22.07 -17.23
CA ASN A 159 -1.59 22.50 -18.11
C ASN A 159 -2.30 23.78 -17.60
N ALA A 160 -2.43 23.93 -16.28
CA ALA A 160 -3.01 25.13 -15.69
C ALA A 160 -2.12 26.36 -15.88
N LEU A 161 -0.79 26.18 -15.83
CA LEU A 161 0.19 27.26 -16.07
C LEU A 161 0.31 27.63 -17.57
N ASP A 162 0.36 26.64 -18.47
CA ASP A 162 0.49 26.86 -19.90
C ASP A 162 -0.73 27.58 -20.55
N LYS A 163 -1.90 27.55 -19.86
CA LYS A 163 -3.10 28.28 -20.31
C LYS A 163 -3.01 29.79 -20.08
N GLU A 164 -2.07 30.26 -19.24
CA GLU A 164 -1.86 31.70 -18.97
C GLU A 164 -0.95 32.40 -20.00
N ASP A 165 -0.09 31.62 -20.66
CA ASP A 165 0.87 32.18 -21.65
C ASP A 165 0.23 32.43 -23.04
N LYS A 166 -1.11 32.36 -23.16
CA LYS A 166 -1.89 32.61 -24.37
C LYS A 166 -2.90 33.71 -24.16
#